data_7c676749bc47a9993fb481f9d96771e6
#
_entry.id   7c676749bc47a9993fb481f9d96771e6
#
_cell.length_a   1.000
_cell.length_b   1.000
_cell.length_c   1.000
_cell.angle_alpha   90.00
_cell.angle_beta   90.00
_cell.angle_gamma   90.00
#
_symmetry.space_group_name_H-M   'P 1'
#
loop_
_entity.id
_entity.type
_entity.pdbx_description
1 polymer ?
#
loop_
_entity_poly.entity_id
_entity_poly.type
_entity_poly.pdbx_seq_one_letter_code
_entity_poly.pdbx_strand_id
1 'polypeptide(L)'
;NETFAVSLEERRTFFLEGTDLLDTDLDSVYTRSINNPLNAIKFINQSDKTSSLFMRAQDTDSPYLAGGLYQSYSGNAGKSEVSILRSVRNYENQSNIGLLLTNRDYHRGGHGRLVEVDANIRFQELYRLQLDFAKSYTQESNDNFLETEDSLNGITYAMDGENFRGDAKNIRFVREGDGNTWGARLEDISPNYRADVGFVRQTGFKQLNFWHSRQYRSNNFFRLMSPRIILRERSDYEGNQISDMMEIGARFETSINLRGNIERKIFKKEQFKDYLFNEDQVRDSLWLGYSPSEAWGINLNADYGDRIAYNEDIPVIGDQANYTLFLALRPTDNLSIFLNKRKIQLKDKLSGEDFYNGSVDRITTNYSFSNDLSFKVNIESNDFSDDYYLETLFKWSPDPYTIFYAGSSQFLNDGEPGGSLQLYTSQIYLKFQYFYQG
;
A
#
# COMPACT_ATOMS: atom_id res chain seq x y z
N ASN A 1 -2.81 -0.24 14.56
CA ASN A 1 -1.46 0.21 14.87
C ASN A 1 -0.77 0.69 13.59
N GLU A 2 -1.19 1.86 13.08
CA GLU A 2 -0.68 2.42 11.82
C GLU A 2 0.13 3.67 12.14
N THR A 3 1.44 3.60 11.93
CA THR A 3 2.37 4.72 12.08
C THR A 3 2.62 5.45 10.76
N PHE A 4 2.25 4.84 9.63
CA PHE A 4 2.48 5.37 8.30
C PHE A 4 1.19 5.44 7.48
N ALA A 5 1.05 6.51 6.67
CA ALA A 5 -0.06 6.68 5.76
C ALA A 5 -0.23 5.50 4.79
N VAL A 6 -1.46 5.21 4.40
CA VAL A 6 -1.80 4.09 3.51
C VAL A 6 -2.00 4.59 2.09
N SER A 7 -1.32 3.94 1.13
CA SER A 7 -1.51 4.20 -0.30
C SER A 7 -2.85 3.61 -0.78
N LEU A 8 -3.57 4.38 -1.57
CA LEU A 8 -4.83 3.97 -2.20
C LEU A 8 -4.65 3.84 -3.71
N GLU A 9 -5.22 2.81 -4.30
CA GLU A 9 -5.20 2.59 -5.75
C GLU A 9 -5.93 3.71 -6.50
N GLU A 10 -5.35 4.18 -7.63
CA GLU A 10 -6.01 5.15 -8.51
C GLU A 10 -7.14 4.46 -9.28
N ARG A 11 -8.31 5.09 -9.35
CA ARG A 11 -9.50 4.58 -10.05
C ARG A 11 -10.12 5.58 -11.02
N ARG A 12 -9.64 6.82 -11.02
CA ARG A 12 -10.15 7.88 -11.91
C ARG A 12 -9.51 7.75 -13.29
N THR A 13 -10.31 7.51 -14.32
CA THR A 13 -9.85 7.23 -15.70
C THR A 13 -8.89 8.28 -16.23
N PHE A 14 -9.13 9.55 -15.96
CA PHE A 14 -8.24 10.65 -16.38
C PHE A 14 -6.82 10.45 -15.82
N PHE A 15 -6.66 10.04 -14.57
CA PHE A 15 -5.36 9.87 -13.94
C PHE A 15 -4.73 8.51 -14.23
N LEU A 16 -5.52 7.48 -14.55
CA LEU A 16 -5.01 6.14 -14.90
C LEU A 16 -4.24 6.13 -16.24
N GLU A 17 -4.68 6.94 -17.21
CA GLU A 17 -4.03 7.00 -18.49
C GLU A 17 -2.61 7.60 -18.38
N GLY A 18 -1.58 6.82 -18.74
CA GLY A 18 -0.17 7.21 -18.68
C GLY A 18 0.46 7.19 -17.28
N THR A 19 -0.17 6.57 -16.28
CA THR A 19 0.44 6.41 -14.94
C THR A 19 1.74 5.62 -14.96
N ASP A 20 1.88 4.68 -15.87
CA ASP A 20 3.11 3.91 -16.11
C ASP A 20 4.33 4.78 -16.39
N LEU A 21 4.14 5.97 -16.97
CA LEU A 21 5.21 6.94 -17.18
C LEU A 21 5.63 7.64 -15.88
N LEU A 22 4.74 7.74 -14.90
CA LEU A 22 4.96 8.47 -13.65
C LEU A 22 5.54 7.59 -12.53
N ASP A 23 5.57 6.28 -12.75
CA ASP A 23 6.09 5.30 -11.78
C ASP A 23 7.61 5.38 -11.70
N THR A 24 8.14 5.70 -10.52
CA THR A 24 9.56 5.75 -10.20
C THR A 24 9.82 5.05 -8.86
N ASP A 25 11.04 4.54 -8.64
CA ASP A 25 11.38 3.83 -7.40
C ASP A 25 11.40 4.73 -6.14
N LEU A 26 11.28 6.05 -6.31
CA LEU A 26 11.21 7.04 -5.22
C LEU A 26 9.78 7.51 -4.89
N ASP A 27 8.74 6.98 -5.55
CA ASP A 27 7.33 7.38 -5.35
C ASP A 27 7.10 8.89 -5.46
N SER A 28 7.84 9.56 -6.36
CA SER A 28 7.85 11.02 -6.50
C SER A 28 6.55 11.59 -7.08
N VAL A 29 5.70 10.75 -7.67
CA VAL A 29 4.36 11.11 -8.13
C VAL A 29 3.32 10.11 -7.64
N TYR A 30 2.30 10.61 -7.00
CA TYR A 30 1.12 9.88 -6.59
C TYR A 30 -0.13 10.67 -6.99
N THR A 31 -0.84 10.22 -8.02
CA THR A 31 -1.95 10.97 -8.63
C THR A 31 -3.08 11.27 -7.67
N ARG A 32 -3.28 10.43 -6.63
CA ARG A 32 -4.29 10.69 -5.59
C ARG A 32 -3.89 11.80 -4.60
N SER A 33 -2.64 12.31 -4.67
CA SER A 33 -2.30 13.56 -4.00
C SER A 33 -3.05 14.76 -4.59
N ILE A 34 -3.59 14.62 -5.82
CA ILE A 34 -4.57 15.55 -6.44
C ILE A 34 -5.95 14.99 -6.11
N ASN A 35 -6.54 15.42 -4.99
CA ASN A 35 -7.72 14.75 -4.41
C ASN A 35 -9.03 15.21 -5.04
N ASN A 36 -9.26 16.51 -5.12
CA ASN A 36 -10.50 17.11 -5.63
C ASN A 36 -10.22 18.16 -6.72
N PRO A 37 -9.83 17.72 -7.93
CA PRO A 37 -9.46 18.64 -9.00
C PRO A 37 -10.66 19.43 -9.51
N LEU A 38 -10.55 20.77 -9.47
CA LEU A 38 -11.51 21.69 -10.09
C LEU A 38 -11.41 21.59 -11.63
N ASN A 39 -10.18 21.54 -12.13
CA ASN A 39 -9.87 21.28 -13.52
C ASN A 39 -8.50 20.61 -13.64
N ALA A 40 -8.31 19.89 -14.73
CA ALA A 40 -7.03 19.29 -15.07
C ALA A 40 -6.88 19.20 -16.58
N ILE A 41 -5.65 19.38 -17.05
CA ILE A 41 -5.27 19.16 -18.44
C ILE A 41 -4.07 18.23 -18.47
N LYS A 42 -4.06 17.29 -19.40
CA LYS A 42 -2.99 16.32 -19.58
C LYS A 42 -2.68 16.13 -21.07
N PHE A 43 -1.40 16.09 -21.40
CA PHE A 43 -0.89 15.74 -22.72
C PHE A 43 0.04 14.55 -22.58
N ILE A 44 -0.18 13.54 -23.37
CA ILE A 44 0.67 12.35 -23.43
C ILE A 44 1.12 12.17 -24.88
N ASN A 45 2.40 11.94 -25.05
CA ASN A 45 2.99 11.49 -26.31
C ASN A 45 3.79 10.23 -26.03
N GLN A 46 3.50 9.16 -26.77
CA GLN A 46 4.21 7.90 -26.69
C GLN A 46 4.65 7.48 -28.08
N SER A 47 5.93 7.24 -28.23
CA SER A 47 6.56 6.70 -29.42
C SER A 47 7.61 5.66 -29.05
N ASP A 48 8.10 4.91 -30.02
CA ASP A 48 9.12 3.87 -29.79
C ASP A 48 10.38 4.41 -29.09
N LYS A 49 10.76 5.65 -29.37
CA LYS A 49 11.99 6.27 -28.84
C LYS A 49 11.79 7.21 -27.68
N THR A 50 10.61 7.83 -27.57
CA THR A 50 10.39 8.86 -26.57
C THR A 50 8.96 8.82 -26.08
N SER A 51 8.78 8.84 -24.77
CA SER A 51 7.49 8.99 -24.12
C SER A 51 7.53 10.25 -23.27
N SER A 52 6.48 11.04 -23.28
CA SER A 52 6.39 12.25 -22.47
C SER A 52 4.97 12.49 -21.99
N LEU A 53 4.86 13.05 -20.80
CA LEU A 53 3.61 13.46 -20.19
C LEU A 53 3.78 14.86 -19.59
N PHE A 54 2.82 15.72 -19.86
CA PHE A 54 2.62 16.96 -19.13
C PHE A 54 1.23 16.96 -18.52
N MET A 55 1.13 17.29 -17.25
CA MET A 55 -0.15 17.44 -16.55
C MET A 55 -0.12 18.70 -15.70
N ARG A 56 -1.24 19.46 -15.73
CA ARG A 56 -1.50 20.56 -14.80
C ARG A 56 -2.89 20.40 -14.24
N ALA A 57 -3.05 20.60 -12.95
CA ALA A 57 -4.32 20.49 -12.23
C ALA A 57 -4.45 21.61 -11.19
N GLN A 58 -5.67 22.09 -11.00
CA GLN A 58 -6.05 22.91 -9.85
C GLN A 58 -6.81 22.02 -8.88
N ASP A 59 -6.26 21.80 -7.70
CA ASP A 59 -6.86 20.98 -6.65
C ASP A 59 -7.49 21.88 -5.58
N THR A 60 -8.70 21.54 -5.14
CA THR A 60 -9.41 22.30 -4.11
C THR A 60 -9.23 21.74 -2.71
N ASP A 61 -8.69 20.52 -2.61
CA ASP A 61 -8.56 19.77 -1.37
C ASP A 61 -7.30 18.88 -1.41
N SER A 62 -6.15 19.51 -1.18
CA SER A 62 -4.83 18.88 -1.35
C SER A 62 -4.42 18.12 -0.09
N PRO A 63 -4.38 16.79 -0.11
CA PRO A 63 -3.76 16.03 0.98
C PRO A 63 -2.27 16.33 1.00
N TYR A 64 -1.75 16.54 2.20
CA TYR A 64 -0.34 16.76 2.47
C TYR A 64 0.24 15.56 3.22
N LEU A 65 1.43 15.11 2.83
CA LEU A 65 2.14 14.01 3.47
C LEU A 65 3.60 14.39 3.69
N ALA A 66 4.04 14.39 4.95
CA ALA A 66 5.43 14.50 5.33
C ALA A 66 5.92 13.16 5.86
N GLY A 67 6.93 12.59 5.22
CA GLY A 67 7.59 11.38 5.71
C GLY A 67 8.53 11.72 6.87
N GLY A 68 8.49 10.93 7.94
CA GLY A 68 9.44 10.95 9.02
C GLY A 68 10.20 9.63 9.13
N LEU A 69 11.11 9.52 10.08
CA LEU A 69 11.92 8.31 10.25
C LEU A 69 11.07 7.13 10.79
N TYR A 70 10.17 7.40 11.73
CA TYR A 70 9.39 6.38 12.45
C TYR A 70 7.89 6.44 12.19
N GLN A 71 7.40 7.52 11.62
CA GLN A 71 6.00 7.72 11.28
C GLN A 71 5.85 8.72 10.13
N SER A 72 4.66 8.84 9.56
CA SER A 72 4.33 9.88 8.60
C SER A 72 3.31 10.85 9.18
N TYR A 73 3.40 12.11 8.78
CA TYR A 73 2.52 13.20 9.20
C TYR A 73 1.66 13.59 8.02
N SER A 74 0.36 13.73 8.23
CA SER A 74 -0.57 14.06 7.16
C SER A 74 -1.54 15.14 7.59
N GLY A 75 -1.92 15.97 6.64
CA GLY A 75 -2.87 17.06 6.84
C GLY A 75 -3.54 17.45 5.52
N ASN A 76 -4.30 18.54 5.56
CA ASN A 76 -4.96 19.10 4.40
C ASN A 76 -4.47 20.54 4.16
N ALA A 77 -3.72 20.72 3.07
CA ALA A 77 -3.16 22.00 2.68
C ALA A 77 -4.16 22.89 1.91
N GLY A 78 -5.40 22.44 1.69
CA GLY A 78 -6.43 23.17 1.00
C GLY A 78 -6.19 23.28 -0.52
N LYS A 79 -6.36 24.48 -1.10
CA LYS A 79 -6.22 24.67 -2.54
C LYS A 79 -4.77 24.72 -2.99
N SER A 80 -4.46 24.07 -4.12
CA SER A 80 -3.14 24.14 -4.76
C SER A 80 -3.22 24.06 -6.29
N GLU A 81 -2.13 24.45 -6.94
CA GLU A 81 -1.87 24.18 -8.35
C GLU A 81 -0.72 23.17 -8.47
N VAL A 82 -0.94 22.12 -9.26
CA VAL A 82 0.03 21.05 -9.49
C VAL A 82 0.45 21.06 -10.96
N SER A 83 1.74 20.91 -11.20
CA SER A 83 2.30 20.69 -12.54
C SER A 83 3.27 19.51 -12.49
N ILE A 84 3.16 18.60 -13.45
CA ILE A 84 4.00 17.42 -13.63
C ILE A 84 4.50 17.38 -15.05
N LEU A 85 5.80 17.25 -15.24
CA LEU A 85 6.43 17.01 -16.54
C LEU A 85 7.28 15.75 -16.46
N ARG A 86 7.00 14.80 -17.31
CA ARG A 86 7.76 13.55 -17.47
C ARG A 86 8.27 13.43 -18.89
N SER A 87 9.53 13.02 -19.05
CA SER A 87 10.10 12.66 -20.34
C SER A 87 10.99 11.45 -20.18
N VAL A 88 10.77 10.41 -21.00
CA VAL A 88 11.51 9.16 -20.96
C VAL A 88 12.03 8.87 -22.37
N ARG A 89 13.31 8.60 -22.49
CA ARG A 89 13.94 8.13 -23.74
C ARG A 89 14.20 6.62 -23.65
N ASN A 90 13.63 5.89 -24.60
CA ASN A 90 13.76 4.44 -24.71
C ASN A 90 14.89 4.05 -25.66
N TYR A 91 15.53 2.94 -25.38
CA TYR A 91 16.59 2.31 -26.17
C TYR A 91 16.20 0.88 -26.54
N GLU A 92 16.81 0.33 -27.61
CA GLU A 92 16.44 -0.96 -28.22
C GLU A 92 16.52 -2.16 -27.26
N ASN A 93 17.42 -2.14 -26.29
CA ASN A 93 17.59 -3.20 -25.30
C ASN A 93 16.63 -3.09 -24.10
N GLN A 94 15.50 -2.41 -24.23
CA GLN A 94 14.54 -2.11 -23.16
C GLN A 94 15.14 -1.27 -22.00
N SER A 95 16.24 -0.59 -22.27
CA SER A 95 16.77 0.42 -21.35
C SER A 95 16.05 1.75 -21.57
N ASN A 96 16.01 2.56 -20.55
CA ASN A 96 15.49 3.92 -20.65
C ASN A 96 16.19 4.87 -19.68
N ILE A 97 16.08 6.16 -19.98
CA ILE A 97 16.50 7.25 -19.11
C ILE A 97 15.34 8.25 -19.03
N GLY A 98 14.99 8.69 -17.84
CA GLY A 98 13.90 9.58 -17.56
C GLY A 98 14.29 10.86 -16.85
N LEU A 99 13.46 11.89 -17.06
CA LEU A 99 13.46 13.14 -16.31
C LEU A 99 12.04 13.38 -15.81
N LEU A 100 11.90 13.65 -14.53
CA LEU A 100 10.63 14.04 -13.90
C LEU A 100 10.81 15.40 -13.21
N LEU A 101 9.87 16.30 -13.45
CA LEU A 101 9.76 17.59 -12.77
C LEU A 101 8.37 17.67 -12.16
N THR A 102 8.28 18.02 -10.90
CA THR A 102 7.00 18.31 -10.25
C THR A 102 7.04 19.67 -9.57
N ASN A 103 5.90 20.35 -9.56
CA ASN A 103 5.69 21.57 -8.81
C ASN A 103 4.28 21.55 -8.21
N ARG A 104 4.17 21.94 -6.95
CA ARG A 104 2.91 22.23 -6.27
C ARG A 104 3.02 23.59 -5.60
N ASP A 105 2.16 24.51 -5.97
CA ASP A 105 2.05 25.82 -5.36
C ASP A 105 0.76 25.86 -4.52
N TYR A 106 0.87 26.17 -3.22
CA TYR A 106 -0.26 26.22 -2.30
C TYR A 106 -0.84 27.63 -2.24
N HIS A 107 -2.16 27.76 -2.28
CA HIS A 107 -2.83 29.08 -2.24
C HIS A 107 -2.62 29.82 -0.92
N ARG A 108 -2.36 29.09 0.16
CA ARG A 108 -2.05 29.65 1.49
C ARG A 108 -0.57 30.05 1.65
N GLY A 109 0.18 30.03 0.55
CA GLY A 109 1.61 30.26 0.51
C GLY A 109 2.41 28.95 0.57
N GLY A 110 3.67 29.03 0.18
CA GLY A 110 4.56 27.87 0.10
C GLY A 110 4.48 27.13 -1.24
N HIS A 111 5.47 26.29 -1.47
CA HIS A 111 5.55 25.44 -2.65
C HIS A 111 6.46 24.24 -2.42
N GLY A 112 6.20 23.15 -3.13
CA GLY A 112 7.06 21.98 -3.25
C GLY A 112 7.48 21.76 -4.69
N ARG A 113 8.78 21.68 -4.93
CA ARG A 113 9.38 21.43 -6.25
C ARG A 113 10.31 20.24 -6.18
N LEU A 114 10.26 19.41 -7.22
CA LEU A 114 11.13 18.23 -7.28
C LEU A 114 11.67 18.05 -8.70
N VAL A 115 12.94 17.67 -8.77
CA VAL A 115 13.62 17.24 -9.99
C VAL A 115 14.14 15.84 -9.73
N GLU A 116 13.80 14.88 -10.61
CA GLU A 116 14.30 13.52 -10.57
C GLU A 116 14.84 13.10 -11.91
N VAL A 117 15.96 12.41 -11.90
CA VAL A 117 16.53 11.72 -13.05
C VAL A 117 16.61 10.24 -12.71
N ASP A 118 16.06 9.43 -13.59
CA ASP A 118 16.05 7.98 -13.44
C ASP A 118 16.63 7.28 -14.67
N ALA A 119 17.11 6.06 -14.48
CA ALA A 119 17.58 5.20 -15.55
C ALA A 119 17.32 3.73 -15.21
N ASN A 120 16.87 2.99 -16.22
CA ASN A 120 16.74 1.54 -16.17
C ASN A 120 17.62 0.97 -17.31
N ILE A 121 18.72 0.32 -16.96
CA ILE A 121 19.73 -0.16 -17.89
C ILE A 121 19.73 -1.68 -17.87
N ARG A 122 19.38 -2.30 -19.00
CA ARG A 122 19.44 -3.76 -19.20
C ARG A 122 20.68 -4.14 -19.98
N PHE A 123 21.37 -5.18 -19.55
CA PHE A 123 22.53 -5.72 -20.23
C PHE A 123 22.63 -7.25 -20.04
N GLN A 124 23.21 -7.90 -21.02
CA GLN A 124 23.35 -9.36 -21.07
C GLN A 124 22.02 -10.11 -20.79
N GLU A 125 20.89 -9.53 -21.19
CA GLU A 125 19.53 -10.06 -21.04
C GLU A 125 19.07 -10.36 -19.59
N LEU A 126 20.01 -10.71 -18.71
CA LEU A 126 19.75 -11.15 -17.33
C LEU A 126 19.92 -10.05 -16.29
N TYR A 127 20.65 -9.00 -16.61
CA TYR A 127 21.03 -7.97 -15.63
C TYR A 127 20.27 -6.68 -15.85
N ARG A 128 19.90 -6.03 -14.74
CA ARG A 128 19.25 -4.72 -14.72
C ARG A 128 19.89 -3.84 -13.65
N LEU A 129 20.23 -2.63 -14.02
CA LEU A 129 20.64 -1.56 -13.13
C LEU A 129 19.58 -0.46 -13.18
N GLN A 130 18.97 -0.15 -12.05
CA GLN A 130 18.04 0.96 -11.87
C GLN A 130 18.70 2.02 -11.00
N LEU A 131 18.57 3.27 -11.43
CA LEU A 131 19.16 4.44 -10.78
C LEU A 131 18.10 5.52 -10.71
N ASP A 132 17.85 6.07 -9.53
CA ASP A 132 16.97 7.22 -9.31
C ASP A 132 17.67 8.21 -8.41
N PHE A 133 17.69 9.47 -8.83
CA PHE A 133 18.30 10.58 -8.10
C PHE A 133 17.33 11.75 -8.13
N ALA A 134 16.86 12.17 -6.96
CA ALA A 134 15.92 13.27 -6.82
C ALA A 134 16.45 14.36 -5.89
N LYS A 135 16.04 15.60 -6.18
CA LYS A 135 16.21 16.77 -5.32
C LYS A 135 14.88 17.45 -5.12
N SER A 136 14.56 17.74 -3.87
CA SER A 136 13.39 18.52 -3.49
C SER A 136 13.78 19.91 -2.97
N TYR A 137 12.88 20.87 -3.20
CA TYR A 137 12.96 22.26 -2.74
C TYR A 137 11.60 22.60 -2.17
N THR A 138 11.53 22.78 -0.87
CA THR A 138 10.28 23.04 -0.15
C THR A 138 10.35 24.40 0.54
N GLN A 139 9.32 25.20 0.34
CA GLN A 139 8.95 26.34 1.15
C GLN A 139 7.59 26.04 1.74
N GLU A 140 7.49 25.86 3.03
CA GLU A 140 6.22 25.59 3.69
C GLU A 140 5.30 26.80 3.70
N SER A 141 3.98 26.54 3.78
CA SER A 141 3.03 27.55 4.17
C SER A 141 3.14 27.82 5.67
N ASN A 142 2.93 29.03 6.10
CA ASN A 142 2.78 29.35 7.51
C ASN A 142 1.28 29.32 7.87
N ASP A 143 0.75 28.12 8.08
CA ASP A 143 -0.68 27.88 8.23
C ASP A 143 -0.93 26.58 9.00
N ASN A 144 -1.13 26.65 10.27
CA ASN A 144 -1.21 25.58 11.28
C ASN A 144 -2.20 24.43 10.97
N PHE A 145 -2.29 23.95 9.70
CA PHE A 145 -3.11 22.79 9.39
C PHE A 145 -2.46 21.44 9.80
N LEU A 146 -1.19 21.48 10.15
CA LEU A 146 -0.45 20.38 10.75
C LEU A 146 0.40 20.91 11.89
N GLU A 147 -0.04 20.62 13.12
CA GLU A 147 0.65 21.01 14.35
C GLU A 147 1.31 19.78 14.97
N THR A 148 2.61 19.86 15.20
CA THR A 148 3.40 18.84 15.91
C THR A 148 4.70 19.45 16.41
N GLU A 149 5.19 18.95 17.54
CA GLU A 149 6.52 19.28 18.05
C GLU A 149 7.63 18.36 17.49
N ASP A 150 7.23 17.31 16.77
CA ASP A 150 8.17 16.36 16.19
C ASP A 150 9.02 17.03 15.11
N SER A 151 10.30 16.75 15.12
CA SER A 151 11.28 17.30 14.18
C SER A 151 12.33 16.27 13.79
N LEU A 152 12.99 16.49 12.66
CA LEU A 152 14.12 15.68 12.20
C LEU A 152 15.17 16.60 11.57
N ASN A 153 16.41 16.48 12.03
CA ASN A 153 17.53 17.29 11.54
C ASN A 153 17.26 18.82 11.62
N GLY A 154 16.58 19.26 12.69
CA GLY A 154 16.29 20.67 12.96
C GLY A 154 15.17 21.29 12.12
N ILE A 155 14.47 20.49 11.32
CA ILE A 155 13.25 20.87 10.59
C ILE A 155 12.05 20.21 11.29
N THR A 156 11.00 20.99 11.53
CA THR A 156 9.76 20.46 12.14
C THR A 156 8.90 19.77 11.09
N TYR A 157 7.92 18.98 11.53
CA TYR A 157 6.87 18.47 10.64
C TYR A 157 5.63 19.37 10.66
N ALA A 158 5.65 20.46 11.45
CA ALA A 158 4.61 21.48 11.44
C ALA A 158 4.68 22.34 10.18
N MET A 159 3.58 23.01 9.84
CA MET A 159 3.54 23.98 8.73
C MET A 159 3.79 25.39 9.26
N ASP A 160 5.03 25.69 9.61
CA ASP A 160 5.44 26.93 10.26
C ASP A 160 6.25 27.89 9.37
N GLY A 161 6.37 27.56 8.07
CA GLY A 161 6.98 28.43 7.07
C GLY A 161 8.47 28.17 6.81
N GLU A 162 8.99 27.02 7.22
CA GLU A 162 10.38 26.63 7.00
C GLU A 162 10.73 26.50 5.50
N ASN A 163 12.01 26.68 5.18
CA ASN A 163 12.52 26.53 3.81
C ASN A 163 13.71 25.57 3.84
N PHE A 164 13.63 24.48 3.09
CA PHE A 164 14.66 23.45 3.10
C PHE A 164 14.79 22.73 1.75
N ARG A 165 15.86 21.94 1.66
CA ARG A 165 16.18 21.10 0.50
C ARG A 165 16.48 19.70 0.96
N GLY A 166 16.08 18.71 0.14
CA GLY A 166 16.35 17.31 0.39
C GLY A 166 16.81 16.59 -0.87
N ASP A 167 17.51 15.48 -0.64
CA ASP A 167 18.00 14.58 -1.67
C ASP A 167 17.47 13.17 -1.42
N ALA A 168 17.17 12.45 -2.49
CA ALA A 168 16.87 11.02 -2.44
C ALA A 168 17.61 10.27 -3.54
N LYS A 169 18.08 9.07 -3.23
CA LYS A 169 18.80 8.19 -4.14
C LYS A 169 18.32 6.77 -3.97
N ASN A 170 18.12 6.09 -5.09
CA ASN A 170 17.88 4.67 -5.15
C ASN A 170 18.79 4.06 -6.20
N ILE A 171 19.55 3.04 -5.83
CA ILE A 171 20.41 2.28 -6.74
C ILE A 171 20.07 0.81 -6.54
N ARG A 172 19.56 0.16 -7.58
CA ARG A 172 19.19 -1.24 -7.54
C ARG A 172 19.86 -2.02 -8.67
N PHE A 173 20.55 -3.07 -8.30
CA PHE A 173 21.17 -4.00 -9.24
C PHE A 173 20.53 -5.38 -9.07
N VAL A 174 20.08 -5.98 -10.17
CA VAL A 174 19.38 -7.26 -10.17
C VAL A 174 19.89 -8.16 -11.28
N ARG A 175 20.06 -9.43 -10.97
CA ARG A 175 20.15 -10.51 -11.95
C ARG A 175 18.89 -11.36 -11.87
N GLU A 176 18.23 -11.54 -13.01
CA GLU A 176 17.02 -12.36 -13.13
C GLU A 176 17.16 -13.32 -14.31
N GLY A 177 17.02 -14.62 -14.10
CA GLY A 177 17.00 -15.62 -15.14
C GLY A 177 17.38 -17.02 -14.64
N ASP A 178 17.05 -18.04 -15.43
CA ASP A 178 17.34 -19.45 -15.16
C ASP A 178 16.87 -19.95 -13.80
N GLY A 179 15.75 -19.39 -13.32
CA GLY A 179 15.22 -19.69 -11.98
C GLY A 179 16.11 -19.20 -10.84
N ASN A 180 17.09 -18.35 -11.10
CA ASN A 180 18.00 -17.79 -10.12
C ASN A 180 17.91 -16.26 -10.16
N THR A 181 17.42 -15.65 -9.09
CA THR A 181 17.28 -14.20 -8.93
C THR A 181 18.09 -13.76 -7.72
N TRP A 182 18.91 -12.74 -7.89
CA TRP A 182 19.57 -12.08 -6.77
C TRP A 182 19.76 -10.59 -7.09
N GLY A 183 19.88 -9.78 -6.04
CA GLY A 183 20.11 -8.36 -6.23
C GLY A 183 20.49 -7.67 -4.95
N ALA A 184 20.89 -6.41 -5.11
CA ALA A 184 21.12 -5.47 -4.04
C ALA A 184 20.45 -4.14 -4.35
N ARG A 185 19.98 -3.45 -3.31
CA ARG A 185 19.39 -2.12 -3.38
C ARG A 185 19.96 -1.23 -2.28
N LEU A 186 20.42 -0.05 -2.66
CA LEU A 186 20.80 1.04 -1.77
C LEU A 186 19.76 2.14 -1.88
N GLU A 187 19.18 2.52 -0.76
CA GLU A 187 18.29 3.67 -0.62
C GLU A 187 18.93 4.67 0.34
N ASP A 188 18.96 5.95 -0.04
CA ASP A 188 19.46 7.05 0.76
C ASP A 188 18.49 8.22 0.61
N ILE A 189 17.63 8.42 1.61
CA ILE A 189 16.57 9.46 1.59
C ILE A 189 16.87 10.43 2.74
N SER A 190 17.26 11.66 2.39
CA SER A 190 17.63 12.65 3.38
C SER A 190 16.45 13.04 4.30
N PRO A 191 16.71 13.48 5.55
CA PRO A 191 15.68 13.91 6.49
C PRO A 191 14.73 14.96 5.91
N ASN A 192 15.26 15.85 5.11
CA ASN A 192 14.55 17.01 4.55
C ASN A 192 13.95 16.73 3.15
N TYR A 193 14.02 15.48 2.67
CA TYR A 193 13.41 15.16 1.37
C TYR A 193 11.90 15.20 1.44
N ARG A 194 11.27 15.94 0.51
CA ARG A 194 9.81 16.09 0.43
C ARG A 194 9.34 16.01 -1.00
N ALA A 195 8.38 15.14 -1.28
CA ALA A 195 7.74 15.02 -2.59
C ALA A 195 6.26 15.38 -2.45
N ASP A 196 5.92 16.67 -2.58
CA ASP A 196 4.58 17.19 -2.33
C ASP A 196 3.51 16.68 -3.33
N VAL A 197 3.95 16.13 -4.46
CA VAL A 197 3.09 15.46 -5.45
C VAL A 197 3.18 13.94 -5.34
N GLY A 198 4.10 13.43 -4.51
CA GLY A 198 4.42 12.01 -4.33
C GLY A 198 3.74 11.36 -3.13
N PHE A 199 4.26 10.16 -2.77
CA PHE A 199 3.80 9.41 -1.61
C PHE A 199 4.99 8.84 -0.82
N VAL A 200 5.85 9.71 -0.32
CA VAL A 200 7.05 9.34 0.46
C VAL A 200 6.69 9.29 1.94
N ARG A 201 6.56 8.08 2.48
CA ARG A 201 6.12 7.85 3.86
C ARG A 201 7.23 7.94 4.89
N GLN A 202 8.47 7.71 4.48
CA GLN A 202 9.63 7.68 5.36
C GLN A 202 10.79 8.46 4.76
N THR A 203 11.51 9.19 5.62
CA THR A 203 12.73 9.95 5.27
C THR A 203 13.77 9.82 6.40
N GLY A 204 14.97 10.32 6.21
CA GLY A 204 16.01 10.36 7.23
C GLY A 204 16.73 9.02 7.43
N PHE A 205 16.81 8.18 6.40
CA PHE A 205 17.47 6.89 6.51
C PHE A 205 18.35 6.54 5.32
N LYS A 206 19.33 5.67 5.58
CA LYS A 206 20.07 4.91 4.58
C LYS A 206 19.80 3.43 4.76
N GLN A 207 19.52 2.72 3.68
CA GLN A 207 19.17 1.31 3.73
C GLN A 207 19.88 0.50 2.67
N LEU A 208 20.45 -0.63 3.06
CA LEU A 208 20.99 -1.63 2.16
C LEU A 208 20.15 -2.89 2.25
N ASN A 209 19.67 -3.37 1.10
CA ASN A 209 18.99 -4.65 0.97
C ASN A 209 19.81 -5.56 0.06
N PHE A 210 19.90 -6.83 0.43
CA PHE A 210 20.36 -7.91 -0.43
C PHE A 210 19.30 -9.00 -0.44
N TRP A 211 19.05 -9.61 -1.60
CA TRP A 211 18.15 -10.76 -1.71
C TRP A 211 18.68 -11.80 -2.68
N HIS A 212 18.35 -13.05 -2.40
CA HIS A 212 18.57 -14.18 -3.29
C HIS A 212 17.40 -15.14 -3.22
N SER A 213 16.97 -15.64 -4.37
CA SER A 213 16.00 -16.72 -4.48
C SER A 213 16.36 -17.67 -5.62
N ARG A 214 16.00 -18.94 -5.47
CA ARG A 214 16.20 -19.93 -6.51
C ARG A 214 14.95 -20.79 -6.69
N GLN A 215 14.48 -20.89 -7.92
CA GLN A 215 13.32 -21.70 -8.28
C GLN A 215 13.76 -23.10 -8.71
N TYR A 216 13.17 -24.10 -8.11
CA TYR A 216 13.27 -25.49 -8.50
C TYR A 216 11.91 -25.95 -9.02
N ARG A 217 11.88 -26.44 -10.26
CA ARG A 217 10.67 -26.96 -10.91
C ARG A 217 10.81 -28.47 -11.08
N SER A 218 9.72 -29.19 -10.85
CA SER A 218 9.67 -30.63 -10.93
C SER A 218 8.28 -31.10 -11.34
N ASN A 219 8.16 -32.31 -11.87
CA ASN A 219 6.87 -32.96 -12.16
C ASN A 219 6.40 -33.83 -10.98
N ASN A 220 7.10 -33.81 -9.85
CA ASN A 220 6.74 -34.52 -8.63
C ASN A 220 5.64 -33.78 -7.82
N PHE A 221 5.41 -34.22 -6.59
CA PHE A 221 4.42 -33.60 -5.68
C PHE A 221 4.63 -32.08 -5.59
N PHE A 222 5.84 -31.61 -5.34
CA PHE A 222 6.18 -30.18 -5.43
C PHE A 222 6.50 -29.80 -6.87
N ARG A 223 5.60 -29.10 -7.53
CA ARG A 223 5.80 -28.56 -8.90
C ARG A 223 6.75 -27.37 -8.92
N LEU A 224 6.73 -26.58 -7.86
CA LEU A 224 7.61 -25.43 -7.65
C LEU A 224 8.05 -25.40 -6.17
N MET A 225 9.34 -25.16 -5.97
CA MET A 225 9.94 -24.74 -4.69
C MET A 225 10.83 -23.54 -4.95
N SER A 226 10.66 -22.48 -4.18
CA SER A 226 11.45 -21.24 -4.34
C SER A 226 11.90 -20.73 -2.96
N PRO A 227 12.98 -21.31 -2.38
CA PRO A 227 13.60 -20.74 -1.20
C PRO A 227 14.17 -19.36 -1.48
N ARG A 228 14.15 -18.48 -0.46
CA ARG A 228 14.72 -17.14 -0.52
C ARG A 228 15.35 -16.72 0.79
N ILE A 229 16.29 -15.80 0.68
CA ILE A 229 16.86 -15.06 1.79
C ILE A 229 16.86 -13.56 1.45
N ILE A 230 16.57 -12.73 2.44
CA ILE A 230 16.68 -11.27 2.34
C ILE A 230 17.45 -10.79 3.57
N LEU A 231 18.44 -9.93 3.34
CA LEU A 231 19.19 -9.22 4.38
C LEU A 231 18.91 -7.73 4.23
N ARG A 232 18.61 -7.05 5.32
CA ARG A 232 18.34 -5.61 5.34
C ARG A 232 19.02 -4.98 6.52
N GLU A 233 19.79 -3.95 6.24
CA GLU A 233 20.35 -3.05 7.23
C GLU A 233 19.86 -1.63 6.97
N ARG A 234 19.45 -0.91 8.02
CA ARG A 234 19.03 0.48 7.96
C ARG A 234 19.73 1.28 9.05
N SER A 235 20.22 2.46 8.69
CA SER A 235 20.78 3.44 9.60
C SER A 235 20.10 4.80 9.43
N ASP A 236 20.12 5.63 10.48
CA ASP A 236 19.78 7.05 10.39
C ASP A 236 20.91 7.87 9.75
N TYR A 237 20.72 9.18 9.69
CA TYR A 237 21.72 10.11 9.13
C TYR A 237 22.86 10.46 10.10
N GLU A 238 22.76 10.12 11.37
CA GLU A 238 23.80 10.21 12.38
C GLU A 238 24.74 9.00 12.34
N GLY A 239 24.37 7.95 11.59
CA GLY A 239 25.12 6.71 11.45
C GLY A 239 24.73 5.63 12.46
N ASN A 240 23.69 5.86 13.25
CA ASN A 240 23.18 4.83 14.16
C ASN A 240 22.42 3.77 13.36
N GLN A 241 22.72 2.50 13.60
CA GLN A 241 21.95 1.40 13.04
C GLN A 241 20.58 1.32 13.75
N ILE A 242 19.52 1.55 13.00
CA ILE A 242 18.13 1.55 13.51
C ILE A 242 17.37 0.27 13.21
N SER A 243 17.84 -0.54 12.25
CA SER A 243 17.26 -1.86 11.97
C SER A 243 18.30 -2.80 11.36
N ASP A 244 18.31 -4.04 11.82
CA ASP A 244 19.05 -5.17 11.21
C ASP A 244 18.09 -6.36 11.12
N MET A 245 17.80 -6.82 9.90
CA MET A 245 16.80 -7.84 9.66
C MET A 245 17.27 -8.89 8.66
N MET A 246 17.07 -10.15 9.01
CA MET A 246 17.19 -11.30 8.12
C MET A 246 15.80 -11.94 7.89
N GLU A 247 15.45 -12.19 6.64
CA GLU A 247 14.27 -12.97 6.28
C GLU A 247 14.69 -14.23 5.56
N ILE A 248 14.17 -15.38 5.98
CA ILE A 248 14.29 -16.67 5.28
C ILE A 248 12.87 -17.12 4.95
N GLY A 249 12.68 -17.61 3.74
CA GLY A 249 11.36 -18.07 3.33
C GLY A 249 11.40 -19.04 2.16
N ALA A 250 10.25 -19.59 1.86
CA ALA A 250 10.07 -20.44 0.68
C ALA A 250 8.63 -20.36 0.17
N ARG A 251 8.50 -20.16 -1.14
CA ARG A 251 7.24 -20.37 -1.86
C ARG A 251 7.23 -21.77 -2.43
N PHE A 252 6.05 -22.40 -2.43
CA PHE A 252 5.85 -23.73 -3.03
C PHE A 252 4.51 -23.84 -3.76
N GLU A 253 4.47 -24.72 -4.75
CA GLU A 253 3.25 -25.15 -5.45
C GLU A 253 3.27 -26.67 -5.61
N THR A 254 2.13 -27.32 -5.36
CA THR A 254 2.01 -28.78 -5.37
C THR A 254 1.15 -29.26 -6.54
N SER A 255 1.21 -30.58 -6.81
CA SER A 255 0.40 -31.25 -7.82
C SER A 255 -1.10 -31.28 -7.48
N ILE A 256 -1.48 -31.09 -6.21
CA ILE A 256 -2.87 -31.06 -5.75
C ILE A 256 -3.44 -29.65 -5.66
N ASN A 257 -2.83 -28.66 -6.31
CA ASN A 257 -3.22 -27.23 -6.27
C ASN A 257 -3.13 -26.56 -4.88
N LEU A 258 -2.35 -27.13 -3.96
CA LEU A 258 -1.94 -26.43 -2.74
C LEU A 258 -0.73 -25.54 -3.08
N ARG A 259 -0.84 -24.26 -2.75
CA ARG A 259 0.21 -23.24 -2.88
C ARG A 259 0.49 -22.63 -1.53
N GLY A 260 1.72 -22.27 -1.26
CA GLY A 260 2.07 -21.64 0.00
C GLY A 260 3.32 -20.78 -0.08
N ASN A 261 3.43 -19.92 0.93
CA ASN A 261 4.60 -19.12 1.21
C ASN A 261 4.80 -19.11 2.73
N ILE A 262 6.00 -19.46 3.16
CA ILE A 262 6.39 -19.48 4.57
C ILE A 262 7.57 -18.53 4.70
N GLU A 263 7.54 -17.66 5.70
CA GLU A 263 8.57 -16.66 5.97
C GLU A 263 8.87 -16.60 7.46
N ARG A 264 10.14 -16.47 7.80
CA ARG A 264 10.61 -16.07 9.13
C ARG A 264 11.49 -14.86 9.00
N LYS A 265 11.12 -13.78 9.72
CA LYS A 265 11.92 -12.54 9.87
C LYS A 265 12.53 -12.55 11.25
N ILE A 266 13.83 -12.28 11.32
CA ILE A 266 14.59 -12.14 12.55
C ILE A 266 15.14 -10.71 12.54
N PHE A 267 14.74 -9.90 13.50
CA PHE A 267 15.27 -8.58 13.73
C PHE A 267 16.25 -8.66 14.89
N LYS A 268 17.53 -8.46 14.64
CA LYS A 268 18.55 -8.36 15.68
C LYS A 268 18.53 -7.00 16.36
N LYS A 269 18.04 -6.01 15.65
CA LYS A 269 17.90 -4.66 16.12
C LYS A 269 16.71 -3.99 15.45
N GLU A 270 15.89 -3.32 16.23
CA GLU A 270 14.81 -2.45 15.75
C GLU A 270 14.71 -1.24 16.68
N GLN A 271 14.67 -0.04 16.11
CA GLN A 271 14.49 1.18 16.85
C GLN A 271 13.17 1.84 16.44
N PHE A 272 12.45 2.36 17.42
CA PHE A 272 11.26 3.18 17.23
C PHE A 272 11.35 4.41 18.14
N LYS A 273 11.50 5.59 17.57
CA LYS A 273 11.80 6.84 18.28
C LYS A 273 13.01 6.65 19.20
N ASP A 274 12.90 6.97 20.47
CA ASP A 274 13.97 6.84 21.48
C ASP A 274 14.12 5.42 22.04
N TYR A 275 13.24 4.49 21.63
CA TYR A 275 13.24 3.12 22.14
C TYR A 275 14.01 2.19 21.20
N LEU A 276 15.07 1.58 21.74
CA LEU A 276 15.92 0.65 21.04
C LEU A 276 15.68 -0.79 21.55
N PHE A 277 15.26 -1.67 20.66
CA PHE A 277 15.07 -3.09 20.90
C PHE A 277 16.24 -3.87 20.32
N ASN A 278 17.13 -4.37 21.20
CA ASN A 278 18.33 -5.15 20.84
C ASN A 278 18.16 -6.65 21.05
N GLU A 279 16.96 -7.10 21.44
CA GLU A 279 16.64 -8.52 21.59
C GLU A 279 16.18 -9.06 20.23
N ASP A 280 16.58 -10.31 19.94
CA ASP A 280 16.16 -10.98 18.71
C ASP A 280 14.64 -11.10 18.68
N GLN A 281 13.99 -10.38 17.75
CA GLN A 281 12.56 -10.47 17.52
C GLN A 281 12.30 -11.41 16.35
N VAL A 282 11.42 -12.38 16.53
CA VAL A 282 11.04 -13.35 15.50
C VAL A 282 9.60 -13.13 15.07
N ARG A 283 9.40 -12.98 13.77
CA ARG A 283 8.07 -12.85 13.14
C ARG A 283 7.91 -13.90 12.07
N ASP A 284 6.94 -14.76 12.23
CA ASP A 284 6.60 -15.81 11.27
C ASP A 284 5.35 -15.42 10.49
N SER A 285 5.40 -15.63 9.17
CA SER A 285 4.26 -15.41 8.27
C SER A 285 4.01 -16.67 7.43
N LEU A 286 2.76 -17.03 7.31
CA LEU A 286 2.28 -18.15 6.51
C LEU A 286 1.17 -17.69 5.57
N TRP A 287 1.30 -17.99 4.30
CA TRP A 287 0.19 -17.97 3.37
C TRP A 287 -0.03 -19.34 2.77
N LEU A 288 -1.26 -19.82 2.79
CA LEU A 288 -1.69 -21.08 2.15
C LEU A 288 -2.93 -20.82 1.29
N GLY A 289 -2.91 -21.31 0.06
CA GLY A 289 -4.05 -21.31 -0.85
C GLY A 289 -4.28 -22.72 -1.38
N TYR A 290 -5.51 -23.21 -1.25
CA TYR A 290 -5.91 -24.52 -1.75
C TYR A 290 -7.22 -24.40 -2.52
N SER A 291 -7.22 -24.81 -3.78
CA SER A 291 -8.38 -24.79 -4.66
C SER A 291 -8.40 -26.08 -5.49
N PRO A 292 -8.93 -27.20 -4.92
CA PRO A 292 -8.94 -28.50 -5.59
C PRO A 292 -9.91 -28.56 -6.76
N SER A 293 -10.93 -27.69 -6.78
CA SER A 293 -11.95 -27.60 -7.81
C SER A 293 -12.46 -26.16 -7.96
N GLU A 294 -13.31 -25.92 -8.94
CA GLU A 294 -14.01 -24.64 -9.11
C GLU A 294 -15.12 -24.44 -8.06
N ALA A 295 -15.59 -25.53 -7.44
CA ALA A 295 -16.69 -25.51 -6.47
C ALA A 295 -16.28 -24.87 -5.13
N TRP A 296 -15.00 -24.98 -4.73
CA TRP A 296 -14.54 -24.37 -3.49
C TRP A 296 -13.03 -24.11 -3.46
N GLY A 297 -12.66 -23.16 -2.66
CA GLY A 297 -11.27 -22.84 -2.37
C GLY A 297 -11.12 -22.14 -1.03
N ILE A 298 -9.97 -22.31 -0.41
CA ILE A 298 -9.62 -21.73 0.89
C ILE A 298 -8.27 -21.01 0.79
N ASN A 299 -8.17 -19.83 1.41
CA ASN A 299 -6.92 -19.13 1.61
C ASN A 299 -6.77 -18.77 3.09
N LEU A 300 -5.58 -19.01 3.62
CA LEU A 300 -5.18 -18.65 4.98
C LEU A 300 -3.95 -17.75 4.90
N ASN A 301 -4.03 -16.59 5.58
CA ASN A 301 -2.86 -15.79 5.94
C ASN A 301 -2.74 -15.81 7.46
N ALA A 302 -1.55 -16.02 7.98
CA ALA A 302 -1.29 -15.98 9.42
C ALA A 302 0.06 -15.30 9.67
N ASP A 303 0.07 -14.38 10.66
CA ASP A 303 1.27 -13.73 11.17
C ASP A 303 1.34 -13.98 12.67
N TYR A 304 2.49 -14.45 13.14
CA TYR A 304 2.72 -14.79 14.52
C TYR A 304 4.11 -14.32 14.99
N GLY A 305 4.23 -13.98 16.27
CA GLY A 305 5.50 -13.65 16.93
C GLY A 305 5.59 -12.21 17.40
N ASP A 306 6.79 -11.71 17.47
CA ASP A 306 7.12 -10.43 18.09
C ASP A 306 6.61 -9.22 17.31
N ARG A 307 6.00 -8.26 17.99
CA ARG A 307 5.55 -6.99 17.38
C ARG A 307 5.67 -5.85 18.39
N ILE A 308 6.18 -4.71 17.95
CA ILE A 308 6.19 -3.51 18.79
C ILE A 308 4.76 -2.95 18.90
N ALA A 309 4.32 -2.67 20.12
CA ALA A 309 3.09 -1.96 20.42
C ALA A 309 3.33 -0.44 20.26
N TYR A 310 3.24 0.07 19.04
CA TYR A 310 3.60 1.44 18.69
C TYR A 310 2.70 2.53 19.28
N ASN A 311 1.46 2.18 19.67
CA ASN A 311 0.48 3.14 20.19
C ASN A 311 0.52 3.28 21.71
N GLU A 312 1.37 2.50 22.39
CA GLU A 312 1.58 2.64 23.82
C GLU A 312 2.46 3.86 24.13
N ASP A 313 2.23 4.50 25.27
CA ASP A 313 3.06 5.61 25.76
C ASP A 313 4.53 5.19 25.86
N ILE A 314 4.76 3.98 26.32
CA ILE A 314 6.06 3.31 26.34
C ILE A 314 5.98 2.10 25.39
N PRO A 315 6.51 2.19 24.18
CA PRO A 315 6.52 1.07 23.25
C PRO A 315 7.25 -0.15 23.80
N VAL A 316 6.59 -1.30 23.75
CA VAL A 316 7.12 -2.58 24.21
C VAL A 316 6.93 -3.65 23.14
N ILE A 317 7.68 -4.77 23.25
CA ILE A 317 7.50 -5.91 22.36
C ILE A 317 6.38 -6.79 22.93
N GLY A 318 5.32 -6.95 22.15
CA GLY A 318 4.22 -7.87 22.44
C GLY A 318 4.24 -9.12 21.56
N ASP A 319 3.38 -10.08 21.89
CA ASP A 319 3.11 -11.28 21.10
C ASP A 319 1.91 -11.05 20.17
N GLN A 320 2.19 -11.06 18.86
CA GLN A 320 1.19 -10.92 17.82
C GLN A 320 0.65 -12.28 17.40
N ALA A 321 -0.67 -12.39 17.22
CA ALA A 321 -1.34 -13.50 16.57
C ALA A 321 -2.46 -12.97 15.66
N ASN A 322 -2.17 -12.87 14.36
CA ASN A 322 -3.12 -12.40 13.37
C ASN A 322 -3.39 -13.49 12.36
N TYR A 323 -4.64 -13.66 11.95
CA TYR A 323 -4.97 -14.49 10.80
C TYR A 323 -6.13 -13.95 10.00
N THR A 324 -6.11 -14.26 8.70
CA THR A 324 -7.24 -14.02 7.78
C THR A 324 -7.54 -15.33 7.06
N LEU A 325 -8.75 -15.82 7.24
CA LEU A 325 -9.28 -16.99 6.56
C LEU A 325 -10.30 -16.53 5.52
N PHE A 326 -10.10 -16.93 4.29
CA PHE A 326 -11.03 -16.72 3.19
C PHE A 326 -11.49 -18.05 2.62
N LEU A 327 -12.80 -18.31 2.60
CA LEU A 327 -13.42 -19.48 2.01
C LEU A 327 -14.36 -19.05 0.88
N ALA A 328 -14.13 -19.57 -0.31
CA ALA A 328 -15.03 -19.42 -1.45
C ALA A 328 -15.78 -20.72 -1.72
N LEU A 329 -17.10 -20.67 -1.80
CA LEU A 329 -17.97 -21.80 -2.10
C LEU A 329 -18.84 -21.47 -3.33
N ARG A 330 -18.95 -22.40 -4.27
CA ARG A 330 -19.84 -22.35 -5.42
C ARG A 330 -20.62 -23.67 -5.51
N PRO A 331 -21.66 -23.82 -4.67
CA PRO A 331 -22.45 -25.05 -4.62
C PRO A 331 -23.19 -25.33 -5.92
N THR A 332 -23.53 -24.28 -6.66
CA THR A 332 -24.14 -24.32 -8.00
C THR A 332 -23.57 -23.21 -8.87
N ASP A 333 -23.80 -23.25 -10.17
CA ASP A 333 -23.36 -22.20 -11.11
C ASP A 333 -23.98 -20.83 -10.78
N ASN A 334 -25.12 -20.83 -10.11
CA ASN A 334 -25.90 -19.63 -9.79
C ASN A 334 -25.61 -19.08 -8.38
N LEU A 335 -24.96 -19.85 -7.50
CA LEU A 335 -24.74 -19.47 -6.10
C LEU A 335 -23.26 -19.43 -5.77
N SER A 336 -22.78 -18.27 -5.31
CA SER A 336 -21.46 -18.13 -4.70
C SER A 336 -21.56 -17.52 -3.30
N ILE A 337 -20.82 -18.12 -2.37
CA ILE A 337 -20.72 -17.69 -0.97
C ILE A 337 -19.24 -17.48 -0.65
N PHE A 338 -18.93 -16.32 -0.08
CA PHE A 338 -17.60 -15.96 0.36
C PHE A 338 -17.65 -15.67 1.86
N LEU A 339 -16.80 -16.37 2.61
CA LEU A 339 -16.62 -16.17 4.03
C LEU A 339 -15.23 -15.56 4.23
N ASN A 340 -15.14 -14.46 4.94
CA ASN A 340 -13.88 -13.83 5.32
C ASN A 340 -13.90 -13.61 6.83
N LYS A 341 -12.93 -14.21 7.53
CA LYS A 341 -12.70 -13.99 8.96
C LYS A 341 -11.30 -13.44 9.15
N ARG A 342 -11.22 -12.26 9.76
CA ARG A 342 -9.95 -11.63 10.14
C ARG A 342 -9.90 -11.48 11.66
N LYS A 343 -8.90 -12.08 12.29
CA LYS A 343 -8.58 -11.92 13.71
C LYS A 343 -7.26 -11.18 13.86
N ILE A 344 -7.23 -10.20 14.75
CA ILE A 344 -6.03 -9.41 15.07
C ILE A 344 -5.88 -9.39 16.58
N GLN A 345 -4.70 -9.75 17.07
CA GLN A 345 -4.38 -9.73 18.48
C GLN A 345 -2.92 -9.33 18.70
N LEU A 346 -2.70 -8.48 19.69
CA LEU A 346 -1.38 -8.18 20.25
C LEU A 346 -1.49 -8.20 21.76
N LYS A 347 -0.64 -8.98 22.42
CA LYS A 347 -0.60 -9.13 23.88
C LYS A 347 0.72 -8.62 24.42
N ASP A 348 0.70 -8.09 25.62
CA ASP A 348 1.89 -7.86 26.41
C ASP A 348 2.53 -9.21 26.79
N LYS A 349 3.84 -9.36 26.55
CA LYS A 349 4.57 -10.61 26.83
C LYS A 349 4.71 -10.95 28.31
N LEU A 350 4.71 -9.93 29.18
CA LEU A 350 4.95 -10.08 30.61
C LEU A 350 3.64 -10.28 31.37
N SER A 351 2.64 -9.42 31.14
CA SER A 351 1.35 -9.48 31.82
C SER A 351 0.38 -10.47 31.17
N GLY A 352 0.52 -10.71 29.84
CA GLY A 352 -0.43 -11.47 29.05
C GLY A 352 -1.72 -10.69 28.72
N GLU A 353 -1.80 -9.42 29.09
CA GLU A 353 -2.93 -8.56 28.79
C GLU A 353 -2.96 -8.17 27.31
N ASP A 354 -4.14 -8.02 26.74
CA ASP A 354 -4.31 -7.60 25.37
C ASP A 354 -4.09 -6.08 25.25
N PHE A 355 -3.16 -5.63 24.39
CA PHE A 355 -3.13 -4.27 23.88
C PHE A 355 -4.31 -4.04 22.95
N TYR A 356 -4.62 -5.03 22.11
CA TYR A 356 -5.83 -5.11 21.32
C TYR A 356 -6.14 -6.56 20.92
N ASN A 357 -7.44 -6.85 20.78
CA ASN A 357 -7.93 -8.18 20.44
C ASN A 357 -9.33 -8.04 19.84
N GLY A 358 -9.48 -8.32 18.56
CA GLY A 358 -10.77 -8.23 17.90
C GLY A 358 -10.80 -9.01 16.59
N SER A 359 -12.00 -9.17 16.04
CA SER A 359 -12.21 -9.83 14.75
C SER A 359 -13.17 -9.02 13.86
N VAL A 360 -13.02 -9.22 12.55
CA VAL A 360 -13.98 -8.77 11.54
C VAL A 360 -14.39 -9.99 10.73
N ASP A 361 -15.65 -10.32 10.78
CA ASP A 361 -16.25 -11.45 10.07
C ASP A 361 -17.18 -10.95 8.98
N ARG A 362 -17.00 -11.39 7.73
CA ARG A 362 -17.84 -11.00 6.60
C ARG A 362 -18.33 -12.22 5.82
N ILE A 363 -19.63 -12.23 5.54
CA ILE A 363 -20.27 -13.19 4.65
C ILE A 363 -20.84 -12.45 3.46
N THR A 364 -20.41 -12.81 2.25
CA THR A 364 -20.99 -12.30 0.99
C THR A 364 -21.63 -13.44 0.25
N THR A 365 -22.92 -13.33 -0.04
CA THR A 365 -23.67 -14.30 -0.85
C THR A 365 -24.14 -13.62 -2.12
N ASN A 366 -23.84 -14.21 -3.28
CA ASN A 366 -24.37 -13.76 -4.57
C ASN A 366 -25.20 -14.91 -5.18
N TYR A 367 -26.42 -14.59 -5.59
CA TYR A 367 -27.30 -15.50 -6.30
C TYR A 367 -27.74 -14.89 -7.62
N SER A 368 -27.50 -15.60 -8.73
CA SER A 368 -27.93 -15.22 -10.08
C SER A 368 -29.18 -15.99 -10.45
N PHE A 369 -30.32 -15.31 -10.52
CA PHE A 369 -31.59 -15.91 -10.97
C PHE A 369 -31.54 -16.20 -12.48
N SER A 370 -30.87 -15.30 -13.22
CA SER A 370 -30.60 -15.40 -14.65
C SER A 370 -29.31 -14.62 -14.97
N ASN A 371 -28.94 -14.56 -16.24
CA ASN A 371 -27.79 -13.72 -16.69
C ASN A 371 -28.04 -12.23 -16.42
N ASP A 372 -29.29 -11.81 -16.36
CA ASP A 372 -29.69 -10.39 -16.25
C ASP A 372 -30.10 -10.01 -14.84
N LEU A 373 -30.36 -10.98 -13.96
CA LEU A 373 -30.96 -10.76 -12.65
C LEU A 373 -30.14 -11.42 -11.55
N SER A 374 -29.63 -10.62 -10.60
CA SER A 374 -28.85 -11.11 -9.46
C SER A 374 -29.22 -10.42 -8.15
N PHE A 375 -28.95 -11.12 -7.06
CA PHE A 375 -29.14 -10.64 -5.71
C PHE A 375 -27.85 -10.88 -4.91
N LYS A 376 -27.42 -9.87 -4.17
CA LYS A 376 -26.23 -9.91 -3.31
C LYS A 376 -26.61 -9.55 -1.88
N VAL A 377 -26.07 -10.29 -0.93
CA VAL A 377 -26.14 -9.98 0.50
C VAL A 377 -24.73 -9.93 1.07
N ASN A 378 -24.42 -8.88 1.80
CA ASN A 378 -23.23 -8.76 2.64
C ASN A 378 -23.67 -8.65 4.10
N ILE A 379 -23.07 -9.45 4.96
CA ILE A 379 -23.22 -9.37 6.42
C ILE A 379 -21.79 -9.22 6.97
N GLU A 380 -21.59 -8.24 7.82
CA GLU A 380 -20.31 -8.02 8.50
C GLU A 380 -20.53 -7.79 9.99
N SER A 381 -19.68 -8.37 10.81
CA SER A 381 -19.56 -8.13 12.24
C SER A 381 -18.14 -7.62 12.52
N ASN A 382 -18.03 -6.58 13.31
CA ASN A 382 -16.77 -5.94 13.68
C ASN A 382 -16.68 -5.81 15.22
N ASP A 383 -15.88 -6.67 15.84
CA ASP A 383 -15.71 -6.69 17.31
C ASP A 383 -14.91 -5.47 17.83
N PHE A 384 -14.22 -4.70 16.96
CA PHE A 384 -13.47 -3.50 17.40
C PHE A 384 -14.36 -2.30 17.64
N SER A 385 -15.53 -2.23 17.00
CA SER A 385 -16.49 -1.14 17.09
C SER A 385 -17.86 -1.61 17.57
N ASP A 386 -18.02 -2.91 17.86
CA ASP A 386 -19.29 -3.56 18.23
C ASP A 386 -20.39 -3.30 17.18
N ASP A 387 -19.99 -3.21 15.90
CA ASP A 387 -20.87 -2.89 14.78
C ASP A 387 -21.22 -4.12 13.96
N TYR A 388 -22.47 -4.10 13.48
CA TYR A 388 -22.97 -5.04 12.48
C TYR A 388 -23.42 -4.27 11.25
N TYR A 389 -23.04 -4.76 10.08
CA TYR A 389 -23.43 -4.19 8.81
C TYR A 389 -24.16 -5.22 7.96
N LEU A 390 -25.34 -4.85 7.47
CA LEU A 390 -26.12 -5.63 6.52
C LEU A 390 -26.35 -4.81 5.26
N GLU A 391 -25.92 -5.34 4.12
CA GLU A 391 -26.21 -4.77 2.81
C GLU A 391 -26.93 -5.79 1.94
N THR A 392 -27.99 -5.35 1.27
CA THR A 392 -28.69 -6.13 0.23
C THR A 392 -28.68 -5.35 -1.07
N LEU A 393 -28.43 -6.02 -2.18
CA LEU A 393 -28.40 -5.40 -3.50
C LEU A 393 -29.07 -6.34 -4.53
N PHE A 394 -30.10 -5.84 -5.15
CA PHE A 394 -30.74 -6.41 -6.30
C PHE A 394 -30.28 -5.69 -7.55
N LYS A 395 -29.80 -6.42 -8.56
CA LYS A 395 -29.35 -5.88 -9.85
C LYS A 395 -30.14 -6.55 -10.96
N TRP A 396 -30.72 -5.73 -11.84
CA TRP A 396 -31.40 -6.19 -13.05
C TRP A 396 -30.87 -5.42 -14.27
N SER A 397 -30.35 -6.15 -15.25
CA SER A 397 -29.79 -5.60 -16.50
C SER A 397 -30.43 -6.29 -17.71
N PRO A 398 -31.67 -5.87 -18.10
CA PRO A 398 -32.45 -6.51 -19.17
C PRO A 398 -31.77 -6.44 -20.55
N ASP A 399 -30.86 -5.51 -20.74
CA ASP A 399 -30.03 -5.35 -21.93
C ASP A 399 -28.66 -4.75 -21.55
N PRO A 400 -27.64 -4.75 -22.46
CA PRO A 400 -26.30 -4.24 -22.17
C PRO A 400 -26.21 -2.75 -21.80
N TYR A 401 -27.25 -1.98 -22.09
CA TYR A 401 -27.26 -0.53 -21.91
C TYR A 401 -28.04 -0.09 -20.67
N THR A 402 -28.89 -0.96 -20.13
CA THR A 402 -29.85 -0.61 -19.07
C THR A 402 -29.56 -1.41 -17.81
N ILE A 403 -29.35 -0.74 -16.69
CA ILE A 403 -29.14 -1.40 -15.39
C ILE A 403 -29.98 -0.71 -14.32
N PHE A 404 -30.75 -1.53 -13.58
CA PHE A 404 -31.48 -1.14 -12.39
C PHE A 404 -30.81 -1.74 -11.15
N TYR A 405 -30.68 -0.94 -10.11
CA TYR A 405 -30.25 -1.37 -8.79
C TYR A 405 -31.31 -0.98 -7.77
N ALA A 406 -31.63 -1.89 -6.88
CA ALA A 406 -32.41 -1.65 -5.67
C ALA A 406 -31.66 -2.27 -4.50
N GLY A 407 -31.42 -1.51 -3.44
CA GLY A 407 -30.63 -2.01 -2.31
C GLY A 407 -30.95 -1.31 -1.01
N SER A 408 -30.47 -1.91 0.06
CA SER A 408 -30.50 -1.32 1.39
C SER A 408 -29.18 -1.57 2.10
N SER A 409 -28.78 -0.64 2.97
CA SER A 409 -27.71 -0.81 3.92
C SER A 409 -28.20 -0.44 5.31
N GLN A 410 -27.82 -1.24 6.30
CA GLN A 410 -28.19 -1.08 7.70
C GLN A 410 -26.95 -1.23 8.57
N PHE A 411 -26.77 -0.29 9.49
CA PHE A 411 -25.78 -0.35 10.54
C PHE A 411 -26.49 -0.55 11.86
N LEU A 412 -26.08 -1.58 12.60
CA LEU A 412 -26.60 -1.89 13.93
C LEU A 412 -25.42 -1.91 14.90
N ASN A 413 -25.68 -1.49 16.11
CA ASN A 413 -24.71 -1.49 17.22
C ASN A 413 -25.44 -2.06 18.46
N ASP A 414 -24.74 -2.75 19.34
CA ASP A 414 -25.36 -3.32 20.55
C ASP A 414 -25.41 -2.32 21.73
N GLY A 415 -24.85 -1.11 21.56
CA GLY A 415 -24.94 0.00 22.52
C GLY A 415 -24.20 -0.20 23.83
N GLU A 416 -24.18 -1.43 24.35
CA GLU A 416 -23.39 -1.91 25.48
C GLU A 416 -23.06 -3.39 25.25
N PRO A 417 -21.89 -3.90 25.69
CA PRO A 417 -21.51 -5.29 25.52
C PRO A 417 -22.59 -6.26 26.04
N GLY A 418 -23.21 -7.02 25.12
CA GLY A 418 -24.32 -7.94 25.45
C GLY A 418 -25.72 -7.30 25.49
N GLY A 419 -25.86 -6.07 24.99
CA GLY A 419 -27.14 -5.39 24.79
C GLY A 419 -27.96 -5.94 23.62
N SER A 420 -29.14 -5.37 23.39
CA SER A 420 -29.94 -5.67 22.21
C SER A 420 -29.45 -4.84 21.02
N LEU A 421 -29.27 -5.46 19.86
CA LEU A 421 -28.93 -4.78 18.60
C LEU A 421 -29.90 -3.62 18.32
N GLN A 422 -29.37 -2.43 18.18
CA GLN A 422 -30.11 -1.21 17.85
C GLN A 422 -29.74 -0.76 16.44
N LEU A 423 -30.74 -0.41 15.66
CA LEU A 423 -30.56 0.14 14.33
C LEU A 423 -30.06 1.61 14.45
N TYR A 424 -28.81 1.83 14.07
CA TYR A 424 -28.19 3.16 14.09
C TYR A 424 -28.48 3.95 12.81
N THR A 425 -28.32 3.28 11.66
CA THR A 425 -28.54 3.91 10.34
C THR A 425 -29.17 2.91 9.40
N SER A 426 -30.18 3.35 8.63
CA SER A 426 -30.79 2.58 7.56
C SER A 426 -30.92 3.44 6.33
N GLN A 427 -30.45 2.92 5.19
CA GLN A 427 -30.55 3.59 3.90
C GLN A 427 -31.14 2.63 2.88
N ILE A 428 -32.12 3.09 2.12
CA ILE A 428 -32.66 2.40 0.94
C ILE A 428 -32.30 3.24 -0.27
N TYR A 429 -31.84 2.61 -1.34
CA TYR A 429 -31.47 3.30 -2.56
C TYR A 429 -32.01 2.57 -3.79
N LEU A 430 -32.35 3.38 -4.79
CA LEU A 430 -32.70 2.95 -6.15
C LEU A 430 -31.78 3.68 -7.11
N LYS A 431 -31.19 2.97 -8.06
CA LYS A 431 -30.32 3.55 -9.07
C LYS A 431 -30.70 3.00 -10.43
N PHE A 432 -30.86 3.89 -11.39
CA PHE A 432 -31.03 3.60 -12.81
C PHE A 432 -29.81 4.10 -13.59
N GLN A 433 -29.26 3.26 -14.45
CA GLN A 433 -28.18 3.61 -15.37
C GLN A 433 -28.60 3.23 -16.79
N TYR A 434 -28.43 4.18 -17.72
CA TYR A 434 -28.61 3.97 -19.14
C TYR A 434 -27.39 4.48 -19.89
N PHE A 435 -26.78 3.62 -20.70
CA PHE A 435 -25.62 3.97 -21.53
C PHE A 435 -26.11 4.26 -22.95
N TYR A 436 -26.00 5.50 -23.36
CA TYR A 436 -26.31 5.92 -24.72
C TYR A 436 -25.02 5.86 -25.56
N GLN A 437 -25.09 5.12 -26.66
CA GLN A 437 -24.04 5.08 -27.69
C GLN A 437 -24.59 5.84 -28.90
N GLY A 438 -24.09 7.08 -29.07
CA GLY A 438 -24.43 7.95 -30.21
C GLY A 438 -23.62 7.63 -31.44
#